data_0503dad68fd5ef86dc11bdd38dc57df5
#
_entry.id   0503dad68fd5ef86dc11bdd38dc57df5
#
_cell.length_a   1.000
_cell.length_b   1.000
_cell.length_c   1.000
_cell.angle_alpha   90.00
_cell.angle_beta   90.00
_cell.angle_gamma   90.00
#
_symmetry.space_group_name_H-M   'P 1'
#
loop_
_entity.id
_entity.type
_entity.pdbx_description
1 polymer ?
#
loop_
_entity_poly.entity_id
_entity_poly.type
_entity_poly.pdbx_seq_one_letter_code
_entity_poly.pdbx_strand_id
1 'polypeptide(L)'
;GDTGWNYAGLDILGDLIALPFADASFDAALNVVTLEHVKDPARVLYELSRVLKPGGRLLIVAPHEWEEHQQPHDYFRFTRYGLQHLLERAGFQEIRVEPVGGFFRLLSRRLFNALQFFPGPLALIAAIFFVPPALILPLFDSLDSKRNFTLGFVCTARK
;
A
#
# COMPACT_ATOMS: atom_id res chain seq x y z
N GLY A 1 23.62 3.81 -6.49
CA GLY A 1 23.54 5.25 -6.52
C GLY A 1 22.88 5.74 -5.24
N ASP A 2 23.43 6.75 -4.66
CA ASP A 2 22.88 7.39 -3.46
C ASP A 2 21.50 7.96 -3.80
N THR A 3 20.47 7.39 -3.20
CA THR A 3 19.08 7.82 -3.38
C THR A 3 18.68 8.90 -2.37
N GLY A 4 19.62 9.38 -1.54
CA GLY A 4 19.33 10.32 -0.45
C GLY A 4 18.53 9.70 0.71
N TRP A 5 18.35 8.39 0.73
CA TRP A 5 17.65 7.69 1.81
C TRP A 5 18.53 7.63 3.07
N ASN A 6 17.92 7.91 4.23
CA ASN A 6 18.58 7.72 5.51
C ASN A 6 18.42 6.28 5.98
N TYR A 7 19.51 5.51 5.96
CA TYR A 7 19.54 4.13 6.43
C TYR A 7 19.91 3.99 7.92
N ALA A 8 20.09 5.10 8.63
CA ALA A 8 20.39 5.07 10.07
C ALA A 8 19.20 4.46 10.84
N GLY A 9 19.50 3.49 11.69
CA GLY A 9 18.51 2.78 12.48
C GLY A 9 17.90 1.55 11.83
N LEU A 10 18.35 1.17 10.62
CA LEU A 10 18.02 -0.15 10.06
C LEU A 10 18.96 -1.22 10.64
N ASP A 11 18.39 -2.34 11.05
CA ASP A 11 19.17 -3.49 11.53
C ASP A 11 19.92 -4.18 10.38
N ILE A 12 19.26 -4.29 9.22
CA ILE A 12 19.81 -4.95 8.05
C ILE A 12 19.39 -4.19 6.77
N LEU A 13 20.35 -3.99 5.87
CA LEU A 13 20.14 -3.50 4.52
C LEU A 13 20.18 -4.67 3.54
N GLY A 14 19.17 -4.81 2.69
CA GLY A 14 19.07 -5.88 1.72
C GLY A 14 18.10 -5.57 0.57
N ASP A 15 18.15 -6.39 -0.47
CA ASP A 15 17.21 -6.32 -1.59
C ASP A 15 16.00 -7.22 -1.31
N LEU A 16 14.79 -6.71 -1.50
CA LEU A 16 13.56 -7.47 -1.28
C LEU A 16 13.40 -8.69 -2.21
N ILE A 17 14.02 -8.67 -3.38
CA ILE A 17 14.00 -9.81 -4.32
C ILE A 17 15.03 -10.90 -3.98
N ALA A 18 15.90 -10.64 -2.98
CA ALA A 18 16.93 -11.58 -2.51
C ALA A 18 17.24 -11.26 -1.04
N LEU A 19 16.32 -11.60 -0.14
CA LEU A 19 16.46 -11.29 1.29
C LEU A 19 17.65 -12.03 1.91
N PRO A 20 18.52 -11.35 2.67
CA PRO A 20 19.75 -11.92 3.25
C PRO A 20 19.48 -12.75 4.51
N PHE A 21 18.42 -13.56 4.50
CA PHE A 21 17.99 -14.40 5.61
C PHE A 21 17.87 -15.86 5.17
N ALA A 22 18.11 -16.79 6.08
CA ALA A 22 17.87 -18.21 5.85
C ALA A 22 16.36 -18.51 5.71
N ASP A 23 16.05 -19.66 5.11
CA ASP A 23 14.68 -20.14 5.02
C ASP A 23 14.09 -20.35 6.42
N ALA A 24 12.79 -20.11 6.55
CA ALA A 24 12.04 -20.34 7.79
C ALA A 24 12.65 -19.65 9.05
N SER A 25 13.11 -18.41 8.90
CA SER A 25 13.74 -17.63 9.97
C SER A 25 12.76 -16.85 10.83
N PHE A 26 11.60 -16.46 10.28
CA PHE A 26 10.68 -15.52 10.93
C PHE A 26 9.29 -16.11 11.16
N ASP A 27 8.67 -15.69 12.27
CA ASP A 27 7.29 -16.06 12.63
C ASP A 27 6.26 -15.14 11.95
N ALA A 28 6.69 -13.92 11.59
CA ALA A 28 5.85 -12.95 10.89
C ALA A 28 6.68 -12.01 10.01
N ALA A 29 6.05 -11.48 8.95
CA ALA A 29 6.61 -10.45 8.09
C ALA A 29 5.59 -9.34 7.83
N LEU A 30 6.08 -8.11 7.70
CA LEU A 30 5.33 -6.92 7.34
C LEU A 30 5.92 -6.32 6.07
N ASN A 31 5.06 -5.99 5.10
CA ASN A 31 5.43 -5.22 3.92
C ASN A 31 4.40 -4.09 3.75
N VAL A 32 4.80 -2.87 4.07
CA VAL A 32 3.89 -1.73 4.14
C VAL A 32 4.30 -0.69 3.12
N VAL A 33 3.45 -0.47 2.11
CA VAL A 33 3.61 0.57 1.08
C VAL A 33 5.02 0.50 0.44
N THR A 34 5.40 -0.72 0.01
CA THR A 34 6.74 -0.99 -0.56
C THR A 34 6.63 -1.83 -1.84
N LEU A 35 5.59 -2.68 -1.92
CA LEU A 35 5.44 -3.65 -3.00
C LEU A 35 5.25 -2.97 -4.37
N GLU A 36 4.69 -1.77 -4.38
CA GLU A 36 4.50 -0.93 -5.57
C GLU A 36 5.81 -0.37 -6.15
N HIS A 37 6.85 -0.31 -5.33
CA HIS A 37 8.15 0.27 -5.69
C HIS A 37 9.17 -0.76 -6.20
N VAL A 38 8.77 -2.01 -6.33
CA VAL A 38 9.64 -3.08 -6.86
C VAL A 38 9.18 -3.52 -8.24
N LYS A 39 10.14 -3.83 -9.12
CA LYS A 39 9.84 -4.25 -10.50
C LYS A 39 9.25 -5.66 -10.59
N ASP A 40 9.54 -6.51 -9.62
CA ASP A 40 9.05 -7.90 -9.56
C ASP A 40 8.39 -8.18 -8.19
N PRO A 41 7.14 -7.79 -8.00
CA PRO A 41 6.41 -8.03 -6.76
C PRO A 41 6.18 -9.52 -6.49
N ALA A 42 6.10 -10.36 -7.53
CA ALA A 42 5.95 -11.80 -7.36
C ALA A 42 7.19 -12.42 -6.70
N ARG A 43 8.38 -11.98 -7.10
CA ARG A 43 9.65 -12.42 -6.50
C ARG A 43 9.77 -11.99 -5.04
N VAL A 44 9.34 -10.76 -4.70
CA VAL A 44 9.32 -10.29 -3.31
C VAL A 44 8.43 -11.19 -2.46
N LEU A 45 7.23 -11.51 -2.92
CA LEU A 45 6.30 -12.37 -2.18
C LEU A 45 6.85 -13.80 -2.00
N TYR A 46 7.54 -14.32 -3.03
CA TYR A 46 8.24 -15.60 -2.91
C TYR A 46 9.32 -15.56 -1.83
N GLU A 47 10.15 -14.52 -1.78
CA GLU A 47 11.18 -14.34 -0.75
C GLU A 47 10.57 -14.19 0.66
N LEU A 48 9.48 -13.41 0.80
CA LEU A 48 8.76 -13.32 2.06
C LEU A 48 8.20 -14.67 2.50
N SER A 49 7.68 -15.46 1.55
CA SER A 49 7.25 -16.84 1.84
C SER A 49 8.43 -17.71 2.25
N ARG A 50 9.57 -17.64 1.55
CA ARG A 50 10.76 -18.44 1.85
C ARG A 50 11.26 -18.21 3.28
N VAL A 51 11.39 -16.96 3.69
CA VAL A 51 11.95 -16.61 5.00
C VAL A 51 10.97 -16.83 6.18
N LEU A 52 9.68 -16.93 5.91
CA LEU A 52 8.69 -17.25 6.94
C LEU A 52 8.72 -18.74 7.26
N LYS A 53 8.56 -19.07 8.54
CA LYS A 53 8.35 -20.44 9.05
C LYS A 53 7.03 -21.00 8.52
N PRO A 54 6.85 -22.33 8.43
CA PRO A 54 5.53 -22.94 8.23
C PRO A 54 4.52 -22.41 9.27
N GLY A 55 3.35 -21.95 8.80
CA GLY A 55 2.34 -21.29 9.63
C GLY A 55 2.64 -19.82 9.97
N GLY A 56 3.77 -19.29 9.53
CA GLY A 56 4.15 -17.88 9.72
C GLY A 56 3.14 -16.92 9.05
N ARG A 57 3.01 -15.72 9.60
CA ARG A 57 2.01 -14.71 9.21
C ARG A 57 2.62 -13.62 8.34
N LEU A 58 1.89 -13.22 7.32
CA LEU A 58 2.22 -12.09 6.46
C LEU A 58 1.15 -11.01 6.59
N LEU A 59 1.57 -9.74 6.69
CA LEU A 59 0.73 -8.58 6.50
C LEU A 59 1.32 -7.69 5.40
N ILE A 60 0.48 -7.31 4.43
CA ILE A 60 0.84 -6.37 3.36
C ILE A 60 -0.13 -5.21 3.38
N VAL A 61 0.38 -4.01 3.18
CA VAL A 61 -0.42 -2.83 2.82
C VAL A 61 0.04 -2.38 1.44
N ALA A 62 -0.88 -2.34 0.47
CA ALA A 62 -0.58 -1.97 -0.90
C ALA A 62 -1.59 -0.94 -1.45
N PRO A 63 -1.14 0.08 -2.21
CA PRO A 63 -1.99 1.13 -2.74
C PRO A 63 -2.82 0.64 -3.93
N HIS A 64 -4.05 1.23 -4.07
CA HIS A 64 -4.90 1.09 -5.25
C HIS A 64 -5.13 2.45 -5.92
N GLU A 65 -5.95 3.33 -5.34
CA GLU A 65 -6.23 4.67 -5.84
C GLU A 65 -5.26 5.71 -5.22
N TRP A 66 -4.01 5.69 -5.71
CA TRP A 66 -2.95 6.56 -5.23
C TRP A 66 -2.21 7.24 -6.37
N GLU A 67 -1.79 8.50 -6.21
CA GLU A 67 -0.96 9.22 -7.17
C GLU A 67 0.44 8.62 -7.28
N GLU A 68 1.13 8.93 -8.39
CA GLU A 68 2.53 8.57 -8.56
C GLU A 68 3.40 9.28 -7.51
N HIS A 69 4.33 8.54 -6.93
CA HIS A 69 5.25 9.03 -5.91
C HIS A 69 6.57 8.26 -5.96
N GLN A 70 7.61 8.77 -5.30
CA GLN A 70 8.96 8.17 -5.28
C GLN A 70 9.55 7.86 -6.67
N GLN A 71 9.24 8.73 -7.65
CA GLN A 71 9.75 8.59 -9.02
C GLN A 71 11.29 8.46 -9.07
N PRO A 72 11.84 7.63 -9.97
CA PRO A 72 11.19 6.84 -11.02
C PRO A 72 10.82 5.40 -10.56
N HIS A 73 10.76 5.10 -9.29
CA HIS A 73 10.57 3.76 -8.73
C HIS A 73 9.15 3.52 -8.23
N ASP A 74 8.14 3.84 -9.04
CA ASP A 74 6.72 3.64 -8.73
C ASP A 74 6.07 2.87 -9.89
N TYR A 75 5.90 1.55 -9.74
CA TYR A 75 5.60 0.65 -10.84
C TYR A 75 4.19 0.12 -10.84
N PHE A 76 3.54 -0.05 -9.66
CA PHE A 76 2.27 -0.77 -9.57
C PHE A 76 1.22 -0.07 -8.72
N ARG A 77 -0.06 -0.33 -9.10
CA ARG A 77 -1.25 -0.16 -8.27
C ARG A 77 -1.99 -1.49 -8.29
N PHE A 78 -2.34 -1.97 -7.12
CA PHE A 78 -2.84 -3.33 -6.97
C PHE A 78 -4.37 -3.36 -6.90
N THR A 79 -4.98 -4.34 -7.54
CA THR A 79 -6.37 -4.70 -7.33
C THR A 79 -6.49 -5.80 -6.28
N ARG A 80 -7.67 -5.98 -5.70
CA ARG A 80 -7.96 -7.07 -4.77
C ARG A 80 -7.58 -8.44 -5.34
N TYR A 81 -8.00 -8.69 -6.57
CA TYR A 81 -7.76 -9.97 -7.25
C TYR A 81 -6.31 -10.15 -7.68
N GLY A 82 -5.62 -9.05 -8.03
CA GLY A 82 -4.20 -9.08 -8.34
C GLY A 82 -3.36 -9.46 -7.12
N LEU A 83 -3.64 -8.87 -5.95
CA LEU A 83 -2.95 -9.22 -4.69
C LEU A 83 -3.23 -10.65 -4.28
N GLN A 84 -4.48 -11.10 -4.33
CA GLN A 84 -4.84 -12.46 -4.02
C GLN A 84 -4.09 -13.46 -4.92
N HIS A 85 -4.10 -13.24 -6.24
CA HIS A 85 -3.39 -14.09 -7.20
C HIS A 85 -1.88 -14.17 -6.94
N LEU A 86 -1.25 -13.03 -6.65
CA LEU A 86 0.19 -12.98 -6.35
C LEU A 86 0.52 -13.74 -5.06
N LEU A 87 -0.29 -13.60 -4.02
CA LEU A 87 -0.12 -14.31 -2.75
C LEU A 87 -0.30 -15.83 -2.91
N GLU A 88 -1.34 -16.27 -3.64
CA GLU A 88 -1.58 -17.68 -3.95
C GLU A 88 -0.39 -18.30 -4.71
N ARG A 89 0.14 -17.59 -5.71
CA ARG A 89 1.33 -18.05 -6.46
C ARG A 89 2.59 -18.13 -5.61
N ALA A 90 2.73 -17.30 -4.58
CA ALA A 90 3.83 -17.38 -3.64
C ALA A 90 3.66 -18.47 -2.56
N GLY A 91 2.57 -19.25 -2.60
CA GLY A 91 2.29 -20.36 -1.70
C GLY A 91 1.60 -19.99 -0.39
N PHE A 92 1.08 -18.77 -0.28
CA PHE A 92 0.32 -18.35 0.90
C PHE A 92 -1.10 -18.94 0.90
N GLN A 93 -1.62 -19.16 2.10
CA GLN A 93 -2.96 -19.68 2.39
C GLN A 93 -3.70 -18.73 3.34
N GLU A 94 -4.98 -19.00 3.63
CA GLU A 94 -5.83 -18.17 4.51
C GLU A 94 -5.78 -16.68 4.14
N ILE A 95 -5.73 -16.39 2.83
CA ILE A 95 -5.54 -15.03 2.31
C ILE A 95 -6.82 -14.22 2.53
N ARG A 96 -6.68 -13.05 3.14
CA ARG A 96 -7.73 -12.03 3.26
C ARG A 96 -7.21 -10.73 2.67
N VAL A 97 -7.99 -10.11 1.79
CA VAL A 97 -7.68 -8.84 1.13
C VAL A 97 -8.80 -7.85 1.45
N GLU A 98 -8.54 -6.95 2.37
CA GLU A 98 -9.52 -6.00 2.89
C GLU A 98 -9.27 -4.60 2.35
N PRO A 99 -10.29 -3.91 1.82
CA PRO A 99 -10.15 -2.55 1.31
C PRO A 99 -10.01 -1.53 2.44
N VAL A 100 -9.18 -0.52 2.23
CA VAL A 100 -8.98 0.61 3.14
C VAL A 100 -9.72 1.83 2.61
N GLY A 101 -10.84 2.18 3.24
CA GLY A 101 -11.72 3.24 2.78
C GLY A 101 -12.54 2.84 1.56
N GLY A 102 -13.41 3.74 1.13
CA GLY A 102 -14.28 3.62 -0.03
C GLY A 102 -14.33 4.93 -0.81
N PHE A 103 -15.32 5.07 -1.67
CA PHE A 103 -15.49 6.21 -2.57
C PHE A 103 -15.45 7.57 -1.85
N PHE A 104 -16.15 7.71 -0.73
CA PHE A 104 -16.25 8.99 -0.05
C PHE A 104 -14.95 9.39 0.66
N ARG A 105 -14.19 8.43 1.17
CA ARG A 105 -12.84 8.68 1.71
C ARG A 105 -11.85 9.02 0.58
N LEU A 106 -11.94 8.35 -0.55
CA LEU A 106 -11.15 8.68 -1.72
C LEU A 106 -11.46 10.10 -2.21
N LEU A 107 -12.74 10.46 -2.34
CA LEU A 107 -13.16 11.80 -2.77
C LEU A 107 -12.70 12.88 -1.79
N SER A 108 -12.85 12.63 -0.48
CA SER A 108 -12.31 13.51 0.57
C SER A 108 -10.81 13.79 0.37
N ARG A 109 -10.02 12.74 0.18
CA ARG A 109 -8.58 12.86 -0.08
C ARG A 109 -8.28 13.64 -1.36
N ARG A 110 -9.04 13.41 -2.45
CA ARG A 110 -8.88 14.14 -3.71
C ARG A 110 -9.18 15.63 -3.57
N LEU A 111 -10.16 16.02 -2.74
CA LEU A 111 -10.42 17.43 -2.44
C LEU A 111 -9.26 18.10 -1.70
N PHE A 112 -8.64 17.41 -0.73
CA PHE A 112 -7.43 17.92 -0.10
C PHE A 112 -6.27 18.01 -1.10
N ASN A 113 -6.07 17.00 -1.93
CA ASN A 113 -5.02 17.03 -2.95
C ASN A 113 -5.23 18.14 -3.97
N ALA A 114 -6.48 18.51 -4.27
CA ALA A 114 -6.77 19.59 -5.20
C ALA A 114 -6.24 20.96 -4.74
N LEU A 115 -6.07 21.18 -3.44
CA LEU A 115 -5.56 22.45 -2.89
C LEU A 115 -4.17 22.81 -3.42
N GLN A 116 -3.34 21.82 -3.74
CA GLN A 116 -1.99 22.02 -4.27
C GLN A 116 -1.95 22.77 -5.62
N PHE A 117 -3.05 22.77 -6.37
CA PHE A 117 -3.15 23.43 -7.68
C PHE A 117 -3.50 24.92 -7.61
N PHE A 118 -3.77 25.45 -6.40
CA PHE A 118 -4.15 26.84 -6.18
C PHE A 118 -3.02 27.60 -5.50
N PRO A 119 -2.32 28.53 -6.22
CA PRO A 119 -1.20 29.25 -5.64
C PRO A 119 -1.64 30.42 -4.75
N GLY A 120 -0.86 30.71 -3.72
CA GLY A 120 -0.98 31.92 -2.88
C GLY A 120 -2.39 32.10 -2.26
N PRO A 121 -2.99 33.29 -2.35
CA PRO A 121 -4.28 33.55 -1.72
C PRO A 121 -5.44 32.75 -2.31
N LEU A 122 -5.33 32.24 -3.55
CA LEU A 122 -6.34 31.37 -4.14
C LEU A 122 -6.47 30.04 -3.38
N ALA A 123 -5.40 29.56 -2.75
CA ALA A 123 -5.46 28.38 -1.89
C ALA A 123 -6.42 28.55 -0.72
N LEU A 124 -6.47 29.76 -0.12
CA LEU A 124 -7.41 30.05 0.96
C LEU A 124 -8.85 30.04 0.49
N ILE A 125 -9.12 30.60 -0.69
CA ILE A 125 -10.44 30.58 -1.30
C ILE A 125 -10.85 29.14 -1.63
N ALA A 126 -9.97 28.37 -2.27
CA ALA A 126 -10.22 26.97 -2.58
C ALA A 126 -10.46 26.13 -1.30
N ALA A 127 -9.73 26.41 -0.22
CA ALA A 127 -9.91 25.73 1.04
C ALA A 127 -11.30 25.93 1.66
N ILE A 128 -11.89 27.14 1.53
CA ILE A 128 -13.25 27.42 1.99
C ILE A 128 -14.28 26.48 1.34
N PHE A 129 -14.07 26.13 0.05
CA PHE A 129 -14.98 25.26 -0.71
C PHE A 129 -14.65 23.78 -0.59
N PHE A 130 -13.37 23.40 -0.49
CA PHE A 130 -12.96 22.00 -0.54
C PHE A 130 -12.79 21.35 0.84
N VAL A 131 -12.36 22.10 1.85
CA VAL A 131 -12.09 21.51 3.17
C VAL A 131 -13.37 21.07 3.89
N PRO A 132 -14.45 21.88 3.97
CA PRO A 132 -15.66 21.44 4.67
C PRO A 132 -16.25 20.13 4.11
N PRO A 133 -16.49 20.00 2.78
CA PRO A 133 -16.97 18.72 2.26
C PRO A 133 -15.94 17.59 2.43
N ALA A 134 -14.63 17.86 2.31
CA ALA A 134 -13.61 16.83 2.53
C ALA A 134 -13.66 16.25 3.95
N LEU A 135 -13.96 17.06 4.95
CA LEU A 135 -14.09 16.59 6.34
C LEU A 135 -15.39 15.81 6.59
N ILE A 136 -16.44 16.11 5.85
CA ILE A 136 -17.77 15.49 6.03
C ILE A 136 -17.89 14.18 5.24
N LEU A 137 -17.34 14.11 4.03
CA LEU A 137 -17.48 12.97 3.12
C LEU A 137 -17.12 11.61 3.74
N PRO A 138 -16.07 11.46 4.57
CA PRO A 138 -15.76 10.17 5.20
C PRO A 138 -16.89 9.58 6.05
N LEU A 139 -17.82 10.40 6.55
CA LEU A 139 -18.98 9.93 7.32
C LEU A 139 -19.95 9.10 6.46
N PHE A 140 -19.94 9.30 5.15
CA PHE A 140 -20.78 8.58 4.19
C PHE A 140 -20.09 7.34 3.60
N ASP A 141 -18.88 7.00 4.03
CA ASP A 141 -18.09 5.92 3.46
C ASP A 141 -18.75 4.53 3.55
N SER A 142 -19.66 4.35 4.50
CA SER A 142 -20.49 3.14 4.65
C SER A 142 -21.49 2.93 3.50
N LEU A 143 -21.84 3.97 2.74
CA LEU A 143 -22.71 3.85 1.57
C LEU A 143 -22.03 3.12 0.41
N ASP A 144 -20.70 3.15 0.34
CA ASP A 144 -19.94 2.33 -0.63
C ASP A 144 -19.72 0.91 -0.08
N SER A 145 -20.76 0.09 -0.15
CA SER A 145 -20.73 -1.28 0.36
C SER A 145 -19.74 -2.20 -0.39
N LYS A 146 -19.52 -1.96 -1.68
CA LYS A 146 -18.63 -2.76 -2.54
C LYS A 146 -17.15 -2.39 -2.40
N ARG A 147 -16.88 -1.16 -2.00
CA ARG A 147 -15.52 -0.59 -1.83
C ARG A 147 -14.61 -0.82 -3.03
N ASN A 148 -15.16 -0.62 -4.24
CA ASN A 148 -14.39 -0.73 -5.48
C ASN A 148 -13.47 0.49 -5.69
N PHE A 149 -13.77 1.61 -5.03
CA PHE A 149 -12.99 2.85 -5.06
C PHE A 149 -12.15 3.01 -3.78
N THR A 150 -11.42 1.99 -3.42
CA THR A 150 -10.62 2.01 -2.19
C THR A 150 -9.28 2.73 -2.39
N LEU A 151 -8.72 3.28 -1.30
CA LEU A 151 -7.37 3.87 -1.30
C LEU A 151 -6.29 2.81 -1.50
N GLY A 152 -6.52 1.61 -0.99
CA GLY A 152 -5.59 0.49 -1.04
C GLY A 152 -6.17 -0.72 -0.32
N PHE A 153 -5.33 -1.71 -0.08
CA PHE A 153 -5.70 -2.95 0.57
C PHE A 153 -4.76 -3.30 1.72
N VAL A 154 -5.33 -3.85 2.77
CA VAL A 154 -4.59 -4.59 3.81
C VAL A 154 -4.80 -6.06 3.53
N CYS A 155 -3.70 -6.79 3.34
CA CYS A 155 -3.73 -8.23 3.11
C CYS A 155 -3.12 -8.95 4.30
N THR A 156 -3.78 -9.99 4.76
CA THR A 156 -3.23 -10.95 5.72
C THR A 156 -3.21 -12.33 5.10
N ALA A 157 -2.16 -13.10 5.37
CA ALA A 157 -2.00 -14.45 4.86
C ALA A 157 -1.14 -15.31 5.81
N ARG A 158 -1.15 -16.62 5.58
CA ARG A 158 -0.27 -17.59 6.25
C ARG A 158 0.53 -18.39 5.23
N LYS A 159 1.77 -18.70 5.61
CA LYS A 159 2.59 -19.66 4.87
C LYS A 159 2.15 -21.10 5.15
#